data_2db25d41549b07265ec2e0ab469ba9ad
#
_entry.id   2db25d41549b07265ec2e0ab469ba9ad
#
_cell.length_a   1.000
_cell.length_b   1.000
_cell.length_c   1.000
_cell.angle_alpha   90.00
_cell.angle_beta   90.00
_cell.angle_gamma   90.00
#
_symmetry.space_group_name_H-M   'P 1'
#
loop_
_entity.id
_entity.type
_entity.pdbx_description
1 polymer ?
#
loop_
_entity_poly.entity_id
_entity_poly.type
_entity_poly.pdbx_seq_one_letter_code
_entity_poly.pdbx_strand_id
1 'polypeptide(L)'
;MPAAYAHYTFGKKVLANIENPDIRRIITEHRALFDIGLHGPDILFFYRPLKSNPVSKAGHLMHAEIAAPFFRQARRVINRSNDREASIAYILGFICHYSLDSECHGYIGEMTETGISHTEIETEFDRSILLHCQKDPITTKTLSHIQVSKEISNCIAQFFPAISEKEMFEALKSFRFYNNFLISPCKVRRLSLIHISEPTRHAQIS
;
A
#
# COMPACT_ATOMS: atom_id res chain seq x y z
N MET A 1 -10.13 -1.73 1.27
CA MET A 1 -9.13 -0.71 0.82
C MET A 1 -8.90 -0.92 -0.66
N PRO A 2 -8.81 0.14 -1.48
CA PRO A 2 -8.41 -0.01 -2.88
C PRO A 2 -7.07 -0.75 -2.97
N ALA A 3 -6.91 -1.59 -3.99
CA ALA A 3 -5.66 -2.32 -4.14
C ALA A 3 -4.51 -1.40 -4.62
N ALA A 4 -3.30 -1.94 -4.67
CA ALA A 4 -2.07 -1.17 -4.82
C ALA A 4 -2.01 -0.25 -6.06
N TYR A 5 -2.62 -0.68 -7.18
CA TYR A 5 -2.56 0.12 -8.41
C TYR A 5 -3.48 1.34 -8.38
N ALA A 6 -4.62 1.25 -7.71
CA ALA A 6 -5.53 2.37 -7.50
C ALA A 6 -4.86 3.50 -6.72
N HIS A 7 -4.22 3.18 -5.60
CA HIS A 7 -3.46 4.14 -4.79
C HIS A 7 -2.36 4.83 -5.59
N TYR A 8 -1.56 4.06 -6.32
CA TYR A 8 -0.51 4.63 -7.16
C TYR A 8 -1.05 5.54 -8.25
N THR A 9 -2.12 5.14 -8.93
CA THR A 9 -2.73 5.93 -10.01
C THR A 9 -3.37 7.20 -9.45
N PHE A 10 -4.03 7.12 -8.31
CA PHE A 10 -4.57 8.28 -7.62
C PHE A 10 -3.48 9.28 -7.24
N GLY A 11 -2.41 8.84 -6.56
CA GLY A 11 -1.30 9.69 -6.19
C GLY A 11 -0.61 10.36 -7.38
N LYS A 12 -0.49 9.66 -8.52
CA LYS A 12 0.00 10.28 -9.76
C LYS A 12 -0.90 11.40 -10.28
N LYS A 13 -2.22 11.19 -10.22
CA LYS A 13 -3.19 12.23 -10.60
C LYS A 13 -3.12 13.43 -9.66
N VAL A 14 -3.01 13.19 -8.35
CA VAL A 14 -2.83 14.26 -7.36
C VAL A 14 -1.57 15.05 -7.67
N LEU A 15 -0.42 14.40 -7.85
CA LEU A 15 0.84 15.07 -8.16
C LEU A 15 0.77 15.90 -9.44
N ALA A 16 0.08 15.42 -10.47
CA ALA A 16 -0.09 16.16 -11.73
C ALA A 16 -0.90 17.47 -11.55
N ASN A 17 -1.78 17.53 -10.54
CA ASN A 17 -2.64 18.66 -10.25
C ASN A 17 -2.17 19.54 -9.07
N ILE A 18 -1.02 19.23 -8.46
CA ILE A 18 -0.44 20.11 -7.43
C ILE A 18 0.05 21.40 -8.10
N GLU A 19 -0.51 22.54 -7.70
CA GLU A 19 -0.14 23.86 -8.24
C GLU A 19 1.08 24.45 -7.53
N ASN A 20 1.22 24.17 -6.21
CA ASN A 20 2.32 24.72 -5.41
C ASN A 20 3.68 24.15 -5.88
N PRO A 21 4.61 25.00 -6.35
CA PRO A 21 5.88 24.56 -6.92
C PRO A 21 6.81 23.91 -5.88
N ASP A 22 6.79 24.37 -4.63
CA ASP A 22 7.63 23.82 -3.56
C ASP A 22 7.20 22.43 -3.19
N ILE A 23 5.89 22.19 -3.06
CA ILE A 23 5.34 20.86 -2.78
C ILE A 23 5.65 19.90 -3.95
N ARG A 24 5.48 20.38 -5.18
CA ARG A 24 5.80 19.57 -6.37
C ARG A 24 7.29 19.22 -6.43
N ARG A 25 8.18 20.17 -6.10
CA ARG A 25 9.63 19.95 -6.02
C ARG A 25 9.96 18.88 -4.98
N ILE A 26 9.47 19.05 -3.74
CA ILE A 26 9.69 18.10 -2.63
C ILE A 26 9.29 16.68 -3.03
N ILE A 27 8.09 16.48 -3.61
CA ILE A 27 7.64 15.17 -4.05
C ILE A 27 8.51 14.62 -5.17
N THR A 28 8.97 15.46 -6.09
CA THR A 28 9.79 15.03 -7.23
C THR A 28 11.17 14.59 -6.79
N GLU A 29 11.81 15.34 -5.90
CA GLU A 29 13.14 15.02 -5.35
C GLU A 29 13.11 13.77 -4.45
N HIS A 30 12.05 13.58 -3.68
CA HIS A 30 11.87 12.44 -2.79
C HIS A 30 10.80 11.46 -3.29
N ARG A 31 10.75 11.26 -4.61
CA ARG A 31 9.69 10.49 -5.29
C ARG A 31 9.50 9.09 -4.71
N ALA A 32 10.57 8.37 -4.39
CA ALA A 32 10.48 7.02 -3.84
C ALA A 32 9.72 6.98 -2.50
N LEU A 33 9.90 7.98 -1.64
CA LEU A 33 9.19 8.08 -0.37
C LEU A 33 7.71 8.44 -0.56
N PHE A 34 7.41 9.37 -1.46
CA PHE A 34 6.03 9.68 -1.82
C PHE A 34 5.31 8.45 -2.36
N ASP A 35 5.92 7.75 -3.33
CA ASP A 35 5.34 6.56 -3.95
C ASP A 35 5.08 5.43 -2.93
N ILE A 36 5.96 5.24 -1.94
CA ILE A 36 5.73 4.29 -0.85
C ILE A 36 4.62 4.79 0.08
N GLY A 37 4.58 6.07 0.39
CA GLY A 37 3.52 6.68 1.18
C GLY A 37 2.12 6.43 0.61
N LEU A 38 1.98 6.33 -0.73
CA LEU A 38 0.71 6.00 -1.40
C LEU A 38 0.13 4.64 -0.98
N HIS A 39 0.93 3.78 -0.35
CA HIS A 39 0.48 2.48 0.15
C HIS A 39 0.23 2.49 1.67
N GLY A 40 0.44 3.62 2.32
CA GLY A 40 0.11 3.82 3.73
C GLY A 40 0.55 2.68 4.65
N PRO A 41 -0.33 2.22 5.55
CA PRO A 41 -0.04 1.12 6.46
C PRO A 41 -0.17 -0.27 5.84
N ASP A 42 -0.65 -0.41 4.59
CA ASP A 42 -0.82 -1.70 3.89
C ASP A 42 0.47 -2.50 3.78
N ILE A 43 1.60 -1.80 3.70
CA ILE A 43 2.93 -2.38 3.67
C ILE A 43 3.14 -3.32 4.86
N LEU A 44 2.58 -3.01 6.02
CA LEU A 44 2.73 -3.76 7.25
C LEU A 44 2.06 -5.13 7.21
N PHE A 45 1.03 -5.31 6.38
CA PHE A 45 0.37 -6.61 6.20
C PHE A 45 1.29 -7.66 5.58
N PHE A 46 2.29 -7.21 4.84
CA PHE A 46 3.24 -8.08 4.17
C PHE A 46 4.45 -8.47 5.02
N TYR A 47 4.57 -7.95 6.24
CA TYR A 47 5.59 -8.44 7.16
C TYR A 47 5.22 -9.84 7.66
N ARG A 48 5.97 -10.86 7.22
CA ARG A 48 5.72 -12.28 7.56
C ARG A 48 4.25 -12.69 7.42
N PRO A 49 3.64 -12.54 6.24
CA PRO A 49 2.18 -12.56 6.03
C PRO A 49 1.52 -13.90 6.38
N LEU A 50 2.29 -14.99 6.48
CA LEU A 50 1.77 -16.32 6.84
C LEU A 50 1.55 -16.52 8.35
N LYS A 51 1.94 -15.56 9.19
CA LYS A 51 1.80 -15.63 10.64
C LYS A 51 1.35 -14.29 11.20
N SER A 52 0.32 -14.32 12.05
CA SER A 52 -0.05 -13.12 12.82
C SER A 52 1.15 -12.65 13.67
N ASN A 53 1.42 -11.36 13.62
CA ASN A 53 2.57 -10.75 14.30
C ASN A 53 2.24 -9.29 14.70
N PRO A 54 3.02 -8.67 15.62
CA PRO A 54 2.75 -7.30 16.08
C PRO A 54 2.75 -6.25 14.96
N VAL A 55 3.60 -6.42 13.92
CA VAL A 55 3.71 -5.46 12.80
C VAL A 55 2.45 -5.48 11.94
N SER A 56 1.96 -6.67 11.54
CA SER A 56 0.72 -6.77 10.77
C SER A 56 -0.50 -6.31 11.59
N LYS A 57 -0.51 -6.58 12.90
CA LYS A 57 -1.57 -6.06 13.79
C LYS A 57 -1.58 -4.54 13.85
N ALA A 58 -0.41 -3.89 13.88
CA ALA A 58 -0.32 -2.43 13.84
C ALA A 58 -0.95 -1.86 12.56
N GLY A 59 -0.71 -2.50 11.40
CA GLY A 59 -1.37 -2.14 10.14
C GLY A 59 -2.90 -2.21 10.25
N HIS A 60 -3.45 -3.31 10.77
CA HIS A 60 -4.91 -3.45 10.96
C HIS A 60 -5.49 -2.40 11.91
N LEU A 61 -4.81 -2.11 13.02
CA LEU A 61 -5.27 -1.08 13.97
C LEU A 61 -5.33 0.31 13.31
N MET A 62 -4.36 0.65 12.48
CA MET A 62 -4.34 1.94 11.78
C MET A 62 -5.49 2.13 10.79
N HIS A 63 -6.05 1.05 10.26
CA HIS A 63 -7.27 1.12 9.43
C HIS A 63 -8.55 1.18 10.25
N ALA A 64 -8.54 0.66 11.47
CA ALA A 64 -9.70 0.67 12.36
C ALA A 64 -9.83 1.97 13.18
N GLU A 65 -8.74 2.71 13.34
CA GLU A 65 -8.68 3.90 14.19
C GLU A 65 -8.77 5.19 13.40
N ILE A 66 -9.17 6.28 14.07
CA ILE A 66 -9.15 7.63 13.48
C ILE A 66 -7.72 8.06 13.18
N ALA A 67 -7.47 8.65 12.02
CA ALA A 67 -6.12 9.01 11.57
C ALA A 67 -5.47 10.19 12.33
N ALA A 68 -6.25 10.98 13.06
CA ALA A 68 -5.75 12.20 13.71
C ALA A 68 -4.57 11.99 14.68
N PRO A 69 -4.51 10.93 15.52
CA PRO A 69 -3.33 10.64 16.34
C PRO A 69 -2.08 10.38 15.50
N PHE A 70 -2.19 9.62 14.42
CA PHE A 70 -1.08 9.36 13.51
C PHE A 70 -0.53 10.65 12.89
N PHE A 71 -1.38 11.51 12.34
CA PHE A 71 -0.92 12.77 11.75
C PHE A 71 -0.32 13.76 12.77
N ARG A 72 -0.82 13.76 14.01
CA ARG A 72 -0.16 14.52 15.10
C ARG A 72 1.25 13.99 15.39
N GLN A 73 1.42 12.67 15.41
CA GLN A 73 2.73 12.05 15.58
C GLN A 73 3.64 12.33 14.37
N ALA A 74 3.12 12.20 13.15
CA ALA A 74 3.84 12.50 11.93
C ALA A 74 4.40 13.94 11.91
N ARG A 75 3.61 14.91 12.33
CA ARG A 75 4.08 16.30 12.48
C ARG A 75 5.28 16.43 13.43
N ARG A 76 5.29 15.67 14.53
CA ARG A 76 6.42 15.66 15.49
C ARG A 76 7.67 15.05 14.86
N VAL A 77 7.51 13.96 14.10
CA VAL A 77 8.61 13.31 13.38
C VAL A 77 9.20 14.27 12.34
N ILE A 78 8.39 14.88 11.50
CA ILE A 78 8.83 15.86 10.49
C ILE A 78 9.64 17.00 11.13
N ASN A 79 9.18 17.52 12.27
CA ASN A 79 9.86 18.63 12.93
C ASN A 79 11.21 18.24 13.58
N ARG A 80 11.46 16.94 13.79
CA ARG A 80 12.70 16.41 14.37
C ARG A 80 13.57 15.70 13.36
N SER A 81 13.08 15.51 12.14
CA SER A 81 13.79 14.79 11.09
C SER A 81 15.02 15.56 10.61
N ASN A 82 16.12 14.86 10.40
CA ASN A 82 17.33 15.39 9.75
C ASN A 82 17.09 15.68 8.25
N ASP A 83 16.20 14.94 7.62
CA ASP A 83 15.71 15.16 6.25
C ASP A 83 14.20 15.44 6.30
N ARG A 84 13.88 16.72 6.49
CA ARG A 84 12.50 17.17 6.64
C ARG A 84 11.71 17.01 5.34
N GLU A 85 12.32 17.27 4.19
CA GLU A 85 11.64 17.20 2.90
C GLU A 85 11.32 15.75 2.52
N ALA A 86 12.23 14.82 2.75
CA ALA A 86 11.98 13.38 2.62
C ALA A 86 10.79 12.92 3.48
N SER A 87 10.75 13.35 4.74
CA SER A 87 9.67 13.06 5.68
C SER A 87 8.33 13.65 5.21
N ILE A 88 8.32 14.86 4.67
CA ILE A 88 7.13 15.51 4.09
C ILE A 88 6.65 14.72 2.87
N ALA A 89 7.54 14.35 1.96
CA ALA A 89 7.15 13.59 0.77
C ALA A 89 6.44 12.27 1.12
N TYR A 90 6.98 11.52 2.09
CA TYR A 90 6.34 10.30 2.58
C TYR A 90 4.92 10.56 3.11
N ILE A 91 4.76 11.58 3.97
CA ILE A 91 3.46 11.90 4.56
C ILE A 91 2.47 12.43 3.53
N LEU A 92 2.91 13.17 2.51
CA LEU A 92 2.03 13.58 1.41
C LEU A 92 1.48 12.37 0.64
N GLY A 93 2.31 11.35 0.40
CA GLY A 93 1.85 10.09 -0.14
C GLY A 93 0.84 9.37 0.79
N PHE A 94 1.13 9.33 2.09
CA PHE A 94 0.25 8.73 3.10
C PHE A 94 -1.11 9.45 3.19
N ILE A 95 -1.14 10.78 3.03
CA ILE A 95 -2.39 11.54 2.95
C ILE A 95 -3.21 11.10 1.73
N CYS A 96 -2.55 10.90 0.58
CA CYS A 96 -3.25 10.39 -0.61
C CYS A 96 -3.85 9.01 -0.36
N HIS A 97 -3.10 8.09 0.27
CA HIS A 97 -3.60 6.78 0.65
C HIS A 97 -4.87 6.90 1.51
N TYR A 98 -4.76 7.61 2.63
CA TYR A 98 -5.85 7.80 3.57
C TYR A 98 -7.09 8.45 2.92
N SER A 99 -6.89 9.45 2.04
CA SER A 99 -7.98 10.11 1.35
C SER A 99 -8.74 9.16 0.43
N LEU A 100 -8.02 8.35 -0.36
CA LEU A 100 -8.67 7.38 -1.25
C LEU A 100 -9.40 6.30 -0.46
N ASP A 101 -8.81 5.78 0.59
CA ASP A 101 -9.46 4.79 1.47
C ASP A 101 -10.74 5.34 2.08
N SER A 102 -10.69 6.55 2.61
CA SER A 102 -11.86 7.19 3.23
C SER A 102 -13.02 7.38 2.24
N GLU A 103 -12.73 7.77 1.01
CA GLU A 103 -13.74 7.96 -0.04
C GLU A 103 -14.32 6.63 -0.53
N CYS A 104 -13.48 5.58 -0.65
CA CYS A 104 -13.92 4.28 -1.13
C CYS A 104 -14.63 3.43 -0.07
N HIS A 105 -14.41 3.72 1.22
CA HIS A 105 -14.85 2.85 2.32
C HIS A 105 -16.36 2.64 2.36
N GLY A 106 -17.14 3.70 2.18
CA GLY A 106 -18.60 3.62 2.14
C GLY A 106 -19.11 2.70 1.04
N TYR A 107 -18.64 2.92 -0.19
CA TYR A 107 -18.99 2.09 -1.34
C TYR A 107 -18.59 0.61 -1.16
N ILE A 108 -17.38 0.35 -0.68
CA ILE A 108 -16.91 -1.01 -0.44
C ILE A 108 -17.77 -1.69 0.63
N GLY A 109 -18.16 -0.96 1.71
CA GLY A 109 -19.07 -1.45 2.74
C GLY A 109 -20.43 -1.88 2.16
N GLU A 110 -21.06 -1.01 1.38
CA GLU A 110 -22.34 -1.31 0.71
C GLU A 110 -22.24 -2.54 -0.21
N MET A 111 -21.18 -2.64 -0.99
CA MET A 111 -20.97 -3.78 -1.88
C MET A 111 -20.74 -5.09 -1.14
N THR A 112 -20.09 -5.06 0.03
CA THR A 112 -19.89 -6.28 0.84
C THR A 112 -21.20 -6.82 1.41
N GLU A 113 -22.20 -5.96 1.65
CA GLU A 113 -23.56 -6.38 2.07
C GLU A 113 -24.27 -7.19 0.97
N THR A 114 -23.89 -7.05 -0.29
CA THR A 114 -24.43 -7.86 -1.40
C THR A 114 -23.82 -9.26 -1.48
N GLY A 115 -22.89 -9.61 -0.60
CA GLY A 115 -22.22 -10.92 -0.55
C GLY A 115 -20.93 -11.00 -1.34
N ILE A 116 -20.45 -9.91 -1.95
CA ILE A 116 -19.15 -9.84 -2.62
C ILE A 116 -18.07 -9.60 -1.56
N SER A 117 -16.98 -10.37 -1.59
CA SER A 117 -15.91 -10.18 -0.62
C SER A 117 -15.17 -8.84 -0.84
N HIS A 118 -14.74 -8.22 0.25
CA HIS A 118 -13.96 -6.99 0.23
C HIS A 118 -12.75 -7.05 -0.73
N THR A 119 -11.97 -8.13 -0.63
CA THR A 119 -10.80 -8.35 -1.50
C THR A 119 -11.17 -8.47 -2.98
N GLU A 120 -12.32 -9.06 -3.28
CA GLU A 120 -12.81 -9.18 -4.67
C GLU A 120 -13.16 -7.82 -5.26
N ILE A 121 -13.85 -6.96 -4.49
CA ILE A 121 -14.19 -5.60 -4.91
C ILE A 121 -12.91 -4.80 -5.22
N GLU A 122 -11.92 -4.87 -4.36
CA GLU A 122 -10.65 -4.16 -4.53
C GLU A 122 -9.85 -4.65 -5.73
N THR A 123 -9.79 -5.97 -5.90
CA THR A 123 -9.10 -6.59 -7.04
C THR A 123 -9.76 -6.19 -8.36
N GLU A 124 -11.09 -6.16 -8.39
CA GLU A 124 -11.83 -5.75 -9.59
C GLU A 124 -11.68 -4.26 -9.86
N PHE A 125 -11.57 -3.45 -8.81
CA PHE A 125 -11.29 -2.02 -8.94
C PHE A 125 -9.91 -1.77 -9.58
N ASP A 126 -8.85 -2.41 -9.08
CA ASP A 126 -7.52 -2.34 -9.70
C ASP A 126 -7.53 -2.85 -11.15
N ARG A 127 -8.24 -3.96 -11.43
CA ARG A 127 -8.39 -4.51 -12.76
C ARG A 127 -9.04 -3.50 -13.71
N SER A 128 -10.11 -2.85 -13.28
CA SER A 128 -10.82 -1.84 -14.06
C SER A 128 -9.93 -0.65 -14.41
N ILE A 129 -9.15 -0.15 -13.43
CA ILE A 129 -8.20 0.94 -13.65
C ILE A 129 -7.10 0.53 -14.65
N LEU A 130 -6.55 -0.69 -14.52
CA LEU A 130 -5.53 -1.20 -15.44
C LEU A 130 -6.07 -1.25 -16.87
N LEU A 131 -7.26 -1.78 -17.08
CA LEU A 131 -7.92 -1.82 -18.39
C LEU A 131 -8.18 -0.42 -18.96
N HIS A 132 -8.67 0.49 -18.12
CA HIS A 132 -8.85 1.90 -18.53
C HIS A 132 -7.52 2.55 -18.95
N CYS A 133 -6.43 2.19 -18.29
CA CYS A 133 -5.07 2.63 -18.66
C CYS A 133 -4.46 1.82 -19.82
N GLN A 134 -5.22 0.97 -20.51
CA GLN A 134 -4.76 0.10 -21.59
C GLN A 134 -3.60 -0.82 -21.17
N LYS A 135 -3.63 -1.30 -19.93
CA LYS A 135 -2.65 -2.24 -19.37
C LYS A 135 -3.29 -3.61 -19.18
N ASP A 136 -2.50 -4.65 -19.39
CA ASP A 136 -2.94 -6.02 -19.11
C ASP A 136 -2.93 -6.29 -17.60
N PRO A 137 -4.10 -6.56 -16.97
CA PRO A 137 -4.18 -6.81 -15.53
C PRO A 137 -3.42 -8.06 -15.07
N ILE A 138 -3.14 -8.99 -16.00
CA ILE A 138 -2.50 -10.27 -15.66
C ILE A 138 -0.97 -10.15 -15.63
N THR A 139 -0.41 -9.26 -16.45
CA THR A 139 1.05 -9.17 -16.65
C THR A 139 1.66 -7.87 -16.14
N THR A 140 0.85 -6.87 -15.83
CA THR A 140 1.33 -5.56 -15.39
C THR A 140 1.83 -5.63 -13.94
N LYS A 141 3.11 -5.31 -13.73
CA LYS A 141 3.70 -5.19 -12.40
C LYS A 141 3.22 -3.89 -11.75
N THR A 142 2.30 -4.01 -10.80
CA THR A 142 1.65 -2.87 -10.14
C THR A 142 2.56 -2.12 -9.16
N LEU A 143 3.61 -2.77 -8.65
CA LEU A 143 4.56 -2.20 -7.67
C LEU A 143 5.97 -1.96 -8.25
N SER A 144 6.10 -1.72 -9.56
CA SER A 144 7.39 -1.43 -10.18
C SER A 144 8.03 -0.11 -9.70
N HIS A 145 7.23 0.80 -9.17
CA HIS A 145 7.63 2.09 -8.60
C HIS A 145 8.22 1.98 -7.20
N ILE A 146 8.00 0.89 -6.47
CA ILE A 146 8.47 0.72 -5.10
C ILE A 146 9.96 0.44 -5.06
N GLN A 147 10.71 1.36 -4.47
CA GLN A 147 12.12 1.23 -4.18
C GLN A 147 12.31 0.80 -2.73
N VAL A 148 13.28 -0.09 -2.48
CA VAL A 148 13.58 -0.59 -1.13
C VAL A 148 15.05 -0.36 -0.86
N SER A 149 15.34 0.47 0.13
CA SER A 149 16.69 0.68 0.68
C SER A 149 16.62 0.82 2.20
N LYS A 150 17.77 0.79 2.85
CA LYS A 150 17.86 1.01 4.30
C LYS A 150 17.48 2.44 4.67
N GLU A 151 17.92 3.39 3.88
CA GLU A 151 17.65 4.83 4.07
C GLU A 151 16.16 5.11 4.02
N ILE A 152 15.48 4.57 3.02
CA ILE A 152 14.01 4.67 2.87
C ILE A 152 13.32 4.03 4.09
N SER A 153 13.74 2.83 4.48
CA SER A 153 13.13 2.12 5.60
C SER A 153 13.31 2.85 6.92
N ASN A 154 14.50 3.44 7.13
CA ASN A 154 14.81 4.24 8.33
C ASN A 154 13.94 5.51 8.39
N CYS A 155 13.77 6.19 7.27
CA CYS A 155 12.90 7.37 7.20
C CYS A 155 11.46 7.00 7.57
N ILE A 156 10.93 5.92 6.99
CA ILE A 156 9.54 5.50 7.21
C ILE A 156 9.32 4.97 8.63
N ALA A 157 10.25 4.18 9.18
CA ALA A 157 10.13 3.59 10.51
C ALA A 157 9.94 4.63 11.61
N GLN A 158 10.45 5.86 11.44
CA GLN A 158 10.27 6.95 12.40
C GLN A 158 8.81 7.30 12.66
N PHE A 159 7.93 7.06 11.69
CA PHE A 159 6.49 7.31 11.81
C PHE A 159 5.74 6.20 12.56
N PHE A 160 6.39 5.04 12.77
CA PHE A 160 5.80 3.86 13.39
C PHE A 160 6.60 3.44 14.63
N PRO A 161 6.38 4.07 15.81
CA PRO A 161 7.23 3.86 16.99
C PRO A 161 7.34 2.41 17.48
N ALA A 162 6.34 1.58 17.17
CA ALA A 162 6.32 0.17 17.54
C ALA A 162 7.03 -0.75 16.51
N ILE A 163 7.58 -0.20 15.42
CA ILE A 163 8.16 -0.96 14.31
C ILE A 163 9.60 -0.52 14.12
N SER A 164 10.53 -1.47 14.21
CA SER A 164 11.95 -1.21 13.98
C SER A 164 12.26 -1.00 12.49
N GLU A 165 13.39 -0.32 12.21
CA GLU A 165 13.90 -0.13 10.84
C GLU A 165 14.06 -1.44 10.08
N LYS A 166 14.52 -2.49 10.78
CA LYS A 166 14.68 -3.83 10.20
C LYS A 166 13.34 -4.45 9.81
N GLU A 167 12.33 -4.34 10.67
CA GLU A 167 10.97 -4.83 10.38
C GLU A 167 10.34 -4.06 9.23
N MET A 168 10.51 -2.75 9.18
CA MET A 168 10.04 -1.92 8.05
C MET A 168 10.73 -2.31 6.74
N PHE A 169 12.04 -2.54 6.77
CA PHE A 169 12.78 -3.00 5.59
C PHE A 169 12.29 -4.37 5.10
N GLU A 170 12.07 -5.32 6.01
CA GLU A 170 11.51 -6.63 5.68
C GLU A 170 10.08 -6.51 5.13
N ALA A 171 9.24 -5.65 5.71
CA ALA A 171 7.88 -5.39 5.24
C ALA A 171 7.87 -4.85 3.80
N LEU A 172 8.68 -3.84 3.50
CA LEU A 172 8.81 -3.28 2.14
C LEU A 172 9.31 -4.29 1.12
N LYS A 173 10.32 -5.10 1.48
CA LYS A 173 10.81 -6.19 0.62
C LYS A 173 9.71 -7.20 0.32
N SER A 174 8.99 -7.63 1.34
CA SER A 174 7.91 -8.60 1.23
C SER A 174 6.74 -8.04 0.43
N PHE A 175 6.35 -6.79 0.68
CA PHE A 175 5.31 -6.09 -0.07
C PHE A 175 5.60 -6.12 -1.58
N ARG A 176 6.80 -5.70 -1.99
CA ARG A 176 7.22 -5.74 -3.39
C ARG A 176 7.31 -7.16 -3.95
N PHE A 177 7.82 -8.09 -3.13
CA PHE A 177 7.99 -9.49 -3.55
C PHE A 177 6.65 -10.18 -3.78
N TYR A 178 5.75 -10.19 -2.81
CA TYR A 178 4.47 -10.91 -2.91
C TYR A 178 3.58 -10.35 -4.01
N ASN A 179 3.47 -9.04 -4.14
CA ASN A 179 2.68 -8.45 -5.23
C ASN A 179 3.27 -8.79 -6.61
N ASN A 180 4.59 -8.75 -6.79
CA ASN A 180 5.21 -9.15 -8.04
C ASN A 180 5.16 -10.67 -8.30
N PHE A 181 5.11 -11.48 -7.23
CA PHE A 181 5.01 -12.94 -7.32
C PHE A 181 3.62 -13.38 -7.77
N LEU A 182 2.57 -12.76 -7.24
CA LEU A 182 1.17 -13.03 -7.60
C LEU A 182 0.85 -12.64 -9.04
N ILE A 183 1.53 -11.61 -9.56
CA ILE A 183 1.40 -11.16 -10.95
C ILE A 183 2.53 -11.79 -11.78
N SER A 184 2.27 -12.95 -12.36
CA SER A 184 3.26 -13.63 -13.20
C SER A 184 2.78 -13.77 -14.65
N PRO A 185 3.55 -13.30 -15.63
CA PRO A 185 3.28 -13.55 -17.05
C PRO A 185 3.40 -15.03 -17.43
N CYS A 186 4.01 -15.85 -16.59
CA CYS A 186 4.21 -17.27 -16.81
C CYS A 186 2.97 -18.10 -16.46
N LYS A 187 2.33 -18.73 -17.46
CA LYS A 187 1.16 -19.62 -17.28
C LYS A 187 1.38 -20.71 -16.22
N VAL A 188 2.58 -21.30 -16.20
CA VAL A 188 2.93 -22.38 -15.26
C VAL A 188 2.94 -21.89 -13.81
N ARG A 189 3.47 -20.70 -13.54
CA ARG A 189 3.42 -20.09 -12.22
C ARG A 189 2.01 -19.78 -11.75
N ARG A 190 1.14 -19.28 -12.64
CA ARG A 190 -0.26 -19.00 -12.31
C ARG A 190 -1.02 -20.27 -11.93
N LEU A 191 -0.83 -21.36 -12.68
CA LEU A 191 -1.44 -22.65 -12.37
C LEU A 191 -0.97 -23.20 -11.02
N SER A 192 0.33 -23.07 -10.71
CA SER A 192 0.87 -23.48 -9.41
C SER A 192 0.27 -22.68 -8.24
N LEU A 193 0.04 -21.37 -8.42
CA LEU A 193 -0.57 -20.51 -7.41
C LEU A 193 -2.06 -20.85 -7.18
N ILE A 194 -2.80 -21.18 -8.23
CA ILE A 194 -4.20 -21.64 -8.13
C ILE A 194 -4.27 -22.93 -7.31
N HIS A 195 -3.39 -23.88 -7.54
CA HIS A 195 -3.35 -25.13 -6.76
C HIS A 195 -2.98 -24.94 -5.28
N ILE A 196 -2.23 -23.90 -4.94
CA ILE A 196 -1.88 -23.59 -3.54
C ILE A 196 -3.06 -22.92 -2.82
N SER A 197 -3.93 -22.21 -3.53
CA SER A 197 -5.09 -21.51 -2.95
C SER A 197 -6.38 -22.36 -2.89
N GLU A 198 -6.47 -23.48 -3.61
CA GLU A 198 -7.65 -24.36 -3.63
C GLU A 198 -7.81 -25.35 -2.46
N PRO A 199 -6.79 -25.74 -1.66
CA PRO A 199 -6.97 -26.77 -0.61
C PRO A 199 -7.96 -26.41 0.50
N THR A 200 -8.37 -25.16 0.59
CA THR A 200 -9.28 -24.70 1.67
C THR A 200 -10.77 -24.81 1.35
N ARG A 201 -11.16 -25.07 0.11
CA ARG A 201 -12.58 -25.22 -0.26
C ARG A 201 -13.17 -26.62 0.01
N HIS A 202 -12.34 -27.66 0.09
CA HIS A 202 -12.81 -29.03 0.34
C HIS A 202 -12.88 -29.44 1.82
N ALA A 203 -12.38 -28.63 2.75
CA ALA A 203 -12.40 -28.92 4.18
C ALA A 203 -13.62 -28.35 4.93
N GLN A 204 -14.57 -27.74 4.26
CA GLN A 204 -15.77 -27.16 4.89
C GLN A 204 -17.08 -27.90 4.56
N ILE A 205 -17.01 -29.08 3.91
CA ILE A 205 -18.17 -29.94 3.69
C ILE A 205 -17.84 -31.34 4.23
N SER A 206 -17.88 -31.47 5.54
CA SER A 206 -18.07 -32.74 6.25
C SER A 206 -18.46 -32.48 7.69
#